data_56bfaca6033366538fd507039e36a7d3
#
_entry.id   56bfaca6033366538fd507039e36a7d3
#
_cell.length_a   1.000
_cell.length_b   1.000
_cell.length_c   1.000
_cell.angle_alpha   90.00
_cell.angle_beta   90.00
_cell.angle_gamma   90.00
#
_symmetry.space_group_name_H-M   'P 1'
#
loop_
_entity.id
_entity.type
_entity.pdbx_description
1 polymer ?
#
loop_
_entity_poly.entity_id
_entity_poly.type
_entity_poly.pdbx_seq_one_letter_code
_entity_poly.pdbx_strand_id
1 'polypeptide(L)'
;MTSSLYDQTATAAAASVIRAYSTSFGLATRLLGPRVRGHVRSVYALVRVADEIVDGAAAAAGLPLAAQRDTLDALERETLGAMASGFSANLVVHAFAQVARECGIHADLVEPFFASMRTDLETTAHDSASHDAYVYGSAEVVGLMCLQVFVNAGRPDAPVQASPALVAGARRLGAAFQDINFLRDLADDAERLGRDYLGADRPSSRTAVLDRIDADLDAAALTVADLPADCRSAVTAAHDLFAELARRLRSSDGTGARVRVPDPVKAAIAARAAAGARPRRRNA
;
A
#
# COMPACT_ATOMS: atom_id res chain seq x y z
N MET A 1 13.16 -22.16 -12.72
CA MET A 1 14.42 -21.55 -13.21
C MET A 1 15.24 -21.12 -12.01
N THR A 2 16.55 -21.34 -12.01
CA THR A 2 17.44 -20.80 -10.96
C THR A 2 17.49 -19.28 -11.10
N SER A 3 17.15 -18.56 -10.01
CA SER A 3 17.23 -17.10 -9.95
C SER A 3 18.66 -16.64 -10.28
N SER A 4 18.83 -15.72 -11.21
CA SER A 4 20.12 -15.15 -11.57
C SER A 4 20.71 -14.32 -10.43
N LEU A 5 22.01 -14.04 -10.45
CA LEU A 5 22.63 -13.10 -9.50
C LEU A 5 21.96 -11.71 -9.59
N TYR A 6 21.55 -11.31 -10.80
CA TYR A 6 20.86 -10.04 -11.01
C TYR A 6 19.48 -9.99 -10.33
N ASP A 7 18.68 -11.07 -10.45
CA ASP A 7 17.37 -11.18 -9.78
C ASP A 7 17.51 -11.13 -8.26
N GLN A 8 18.53 -11.83 -7.72
CA GLN A 8 18.82 -11.81 -6.28
C GLN A 8 19.22 -10.41 -5.80
N THR A 9 20.04 -9.69 -6.58
CA THR A 9 20.47 -8.33 -6.29
C THR A 9 19.28 -7.37 -6.34
N ALA A 10 18.40 -7.49 -7.33
CA ALA A 10 17.19 -6.70 -7.46
C ALA A 10 16.23 -6.91 -6.27
N THR A 11 16.02 -8.17 -5.86
CA THR A 11 15.22 -8.50 -4.66
C THR A 11 15.83 -7.92 -3.39
N ALA A 12 17.15 -7.93 -3.24
CA ALA A 12 17.85 -7.34 -2.11
C ALA A 12 17.71 -5.82 -2.08
N ALA A 13 17.77 -5.15 -3.24
CA ALA A 13 17.54 -3.72 -3.38
C ALA A 13 16.12 -3.34 -2.93
N ALA A 14 15.09 -4.04 -3.41
CA ALA A 14 13.71 -3.86 -2.99
C ALA A 14 13.53 -4.06 -1.46
N ALA A 15 14.18 -5.07 -0.88
CA ALA A 15 14.16 -5.29 0.56
C ALA A 15 14.86 -4.17 1.36
N SER A 16 15.79 -3.45 0.77
CA SER A 16 16.43 -2.30 1.41
C SER A 16 15.49 -1.10 1.46
N VAL A 17 14.69 -0.87 0.42
CA VAL A 17 13.69 0.21 0.38
C VAL A 17 12.71 0.07 1.55
N ILE A 18 12.03 -1.06 1.71
CA ILE A 18 11.04 -1.20 2.79
C ILE A 18 11.67 -1.10 4.19
N ARG A 19 12.91 -1.53 4.36
CA ARG A 19 13.62 -1.39 5.65
C ARG A 19 13.90 0.07 6.01
N ALA A 20 14.20 0.90 5.01
CA ALA A 20 14.51 2.32 5.22
C ALA A 20 13.23 3.14 5.48
N TYR A 21 12.15 2.87 4.75
CA TYR A 21 10.98 3.74 4.71
C TYR A 21 9.81 3.31 5.58
N SER A 22 9.72 2.06 6.02
CA SER A 22 8.54 1.61 6.75
C SER A 22 8.85 0.84 8.04
N THR A 23 8.36 1.37 9.17
CA THR A 23 8.35 0.67 10.45
C THR A 23 7.13 -0.26 10.59
N SER A 24 5.94 0.20 10.20
CA SER A 24 4.68 -0.53 10.38
C SER A 24 4.50 -1.65 9.36
N PHE A 25 4.57 -1.33 8.05
CA PHE A 25 4.53 -2.36 7.00
C PHE A 25 5.77 -3.26 7.05
N GLY A 26 6.95 -2.71 7.40
CA GLY A 26 8.16 -3.49 7.65
C GLY A 26 7.96 -4.55 8.73
N LEU A 27 7.26 -4.22 9.82
CA LEU A 27 6.92 -5.18 10.88
C LEU A 27 5.93 -6.24 10.37
N ALA A 28 4.83 -5.84 9.73
CA ALA A 28 3.84 -6.75 9.19
C ALA A 28 4.46 -7.72 8.15
N THR A 29 5.30 -7.23 7.24
CA THR A 29 5.94 -8.08 6.22
C THR A 29 6.89 -9.13 6.80
N ARG A 30 7.40 -8.96 8.03
CA ARG A 30 8.19 -10.00 8.71
C ARG A 30 7.35 -11.23 9.07
N LEU A 31 6.04 -11.07 9.22
CA LEU A 31 5.09 -12.15 9.51
C LEU A 31 4.64 -12.91 8.24
N LEU A 32 4.94 -12.41 7.06
CA LEU A 32 4.71 -13.14 5.81
C LEU A 32 5.60 -14.38 5.71
N GLY A 33 5.07 -15.44 5.15
CA GLY A 33 5.85 -16.63 4.81
C GLY A 33 6.98 -16.34 3.81
N PRO A 34 8.02 -17.17 3.77
CA PRO A 34 9.15 -16.99 2.86
C PRO A 34 8.74 -16.89 1.38
N ARG A 35 7.68 -17.62 1.00
CA ARG A 35 7.14 -17.69 -0.36
C ARG A 35 6.75 -16.31 -0.91
N VAL A 36 6.09 -15.48 -0.12
CA VAL A 36 5.50 -14.20 -0.55
C VAL A 36 6.27 -12.97 -0.08
N ARG A 37 7.11 -13.11 0.95
CA ARG A 37 7.75 -11.97 1.61
C ARG A 37 8.60 -11.11 0.68
N GLY A 38 9.41 -11.74 -0.17
CA GLY A 38 10.26 -11.05 -1.15
C GLY A 38 9.41 -10.31 -2.19
N HIS A 39 8.36 -10.94 -2.66
CA HIS A 39 7.44 -10.41 -3.66
C HIS A 39 6.71 -9.15 -3.17
N VAL A 40 6.15 -9.20 -1.96
CA VAL A 40 5.48 -8.03 -1.35
C VAL A 40 6.46 -6.86 -1.15
N ARG A 41 7.72 -7.14 -0.82
CA ARG A 41 8.75 -6.10 -0.72
C ARG A 41 9.05 -5.47 -2.07
N SER A 42 9.00 -6.23 -3.16
CA SER A 42 9.19 -5.70 -4.52
C SER A 42 8.02 -4.80 -4.95
N VAL A 43 6.78 -5.19 -4.64
CA VAL A 43 5.60 -4.32 -4.84
C VAL A 43 5.76 -3.01 -4.04
N TYR A 44 6.07 -3.12 -2.74
CA TYR A 44 6.28 -1.95 -1.89
C TYR A 44 7.38 -1.02 -2.42
N ALA A 45 8.49 -1.59 -2.92
CA ALA A 45 9.61 -0.79 -3.39
C ALA A 45 9.25 0.05 -4.62
N LEU A 46 8.50 -0.50 -5.59
CA LEU A 46 8.02 0.27 -6.74
C LEU A 46 7.09 1.40 -6.30
N VAL A 47 6.08 1.09 -5.47
CA VAL A 47 5.15 2.08 -4.91
C VAL A 47 5.91 3.20 -4.21
N ARG A 48 6.87 2.86 -3.35
CA ARG A 48 7.63 3.85 -2.59
C ARG A 48 8.52 4.74 -3.47
N VAL A 49 9.13 4.19 -4.53
CA VAL A 49 9.94 4.99 -5.47
C VAL A 49 9.05 5.98 -6.23
N ALA A 50 7.85 5.58 -6.63
CA ALA A 50 6.89 6.50 -7.24
C ALA A 50 6.46 7.61 -6.27
N ASP A 51 6.15 7.27 -5.00
CA ASP A 51 5.84 8.26 -3.94
C ASP A 51 6.97 9.29 -3.78
N GLU A 52 8.25 8.86 -3.78
CA GLU A 52 9.39 9.78 -3.63
C GLU A 52 9.55 10.76 -4.81
N ILE A 53 9.00 10.41 -5.97
CA ILE A 53 8.99 11.32 -7.12
C ILE A 53 7.95 12.42 -6.90
N VAL A 54 6.78 12.10 -6.34
CA VAL A 54 5.64 13.04 -6.25
C VAL A 54 5.57 13.80 -4.92
N ASP A 55 6.05 13.20 -3.82
CA ASP A 55 5.86 13.75 -2.47
C ASP A 55 7.16 14.03 -1.70
N GLY A 56 8.33 13.69 -2.24
CA GLY A 56 9.51 13.68 -1.41
C GLY A 56 10.81 14.10 -2.08
N ALA A 57 11.64 13.11 -2.36
CA ALA A 57 13.05 13.29 -2.73
C ALA A 57 13.24 14.12 -4.01
N ALA A 58 12.36 14.01 -5.00
CA ALA A 58 12.50 14.76 -6.25
C ALA A 58 12.31 16.27 -6.03
N ALA A 59 11.31 16.68 -5.27
CA ALA A 59 11.10 18.07 -4.90
C ALA A 59 12.25 18.60 -4.03
N ALA A 60 12.73 17.81 -3.06
CA ALA A 60 13.88 18.15 -2.22
C ALA A 60 15.19 18.31 -3.04
N ALA A 61 15.33 17.59 -4.15
CA ALA A 61 16.42 17.73 -5.10
C ALA A 61 16.27 18.93 -6.04
N GLY A 62 15.17 19.70 -5.92
CA GLY A 62 14.92 20.90 -6.73
C GLY A 62 14.33 20.61 -8.12
N LEU A 63 13.78 19.41 -8.37
CA LEU A 63 13.10 19.12 -9.64
C LEU A 63 11.80 19.92 -9.74
N PRO A 64 11.59 20.69 -10.83
CA PRO A 64 10.30 21.34 -11.08
C PRO A 64 9.22 20.29 -11.38
N LEU A 65 7.94 20.63 -11.18
CA LEU A 65 6.80 19.73 -11.37
C LEU A 65 6.80 19.03 -12.74
N ALA A 66 7.15 19.73 -13.80
CA ALA A 66 7.25 19.14 -15.14
C ALA A 66 8.29 18.01 -15.19
N ALA A 67 9.46 18.19 -14.57
CA ALA A 67 10.50 17.16 -14.52
C ALA A 67 10.12 15.99 -13.59
N GLN A 68 9.39 16.25 -12.49
CA GLN A 68 8.83 15.20 -11.65
C GLN A 68 7.84 14.34 -12.45
N ARG A 69 6.96 14.98 -13.24
CA ARG A 69 6.02 14.31 -14.13
C ARG A 69 6.74 13.46 -15.18
N ASP A 70 7.72 14.03 -15.89
CA ASP A 70 8.51 13.30 -16.89
C ASP A 70 9.21 12.08 -16.28
N THR A 71 9.71 12.22 -15.05
CA THR A 71 10.37 11.13 -14.29
C THR A 71 9.37 10.04 -13.93
N LEU A 72 8.16 10.40 -13.48
CA LEU A 72 7.09 9.45 -13.15
C LEU A 72 6.64 8.70 -14.42
N ASP A 73 6.44 9.41 -15.53
CA ASP A 73 6.05 8.83 -16.81
C ASP A 73 7.13 7.89 -17.37
N ALA A 74 8.41 8.23 -17.16
CA ALA A 74 9.52 7.36 -17.52
C ALA A 74 9.52 6.08 -16.67
N LEU A 75 9.28 6.19 -15.36
CA LEU A 75 9.19 5.03 -14.45
C LEU A 75 8.03 4.09 -14.85
N GLU A 76 6.87 4.64 -15.21
CA GLU A 76 5.73 3.84 -15.68
C GLU A 76 6.07 3.08 -16.96
N ARG A 77 6.58 3.79 -17.99
CA ARG A 77 6.98 3.16 -19.26
C ARG A 77 8.01 2.07 -19.06
N GLU A 78 9.01 2.30 -18.20
CA GLU A 78 10.02 1.32 -17.86
C GLU A 78 9.39 0.11 -17.15
N THR A 79 8.47 0.33 -16.22
CA THR A 79 7.77 -0.73 -15.49
C THR A 79 6.96 -1.62 -16.42
N LEU A 80 6.11 -1.04 -17.27
CA LEU A 80 5.30 -1.78 -18.25
C LEU A 80 6.18 -2.50 -19.28
N GLY A 81 7.24 -1.85 -19.77
CA GLY A 81 8.22 -2.45 -20.67
C GLY A 81 8.94 -3.65 -20.03
N ALA A 82 9.32 -3.54 -18.77
CA ALA A 82 9.97 -4.62 -18.03
C ALA A 82 9.01 -5.77 -17.74
N MET A 83 7.73 -5.52 -17.45
CA MET A 83 6.70 -6.56 -17.30
C MET A 83 6.53 -7.34 -18.59
N ALA A 84 6.59 -6.69 -19.74
CA ALA A 84 6.51 -7.36 -21.06
C ALA A 84 7.78 -8.13 -21.39
N SER A 85 8.97 -7.53 -21.26
CA SER A 85 10.26 -8.10 -21.68
C SER A 85 10.87 -9.07 -20.65
N GLY A 86 10.55 -8.90 -19.35
CA GLY A 86 11.17 -9.63 -18.24
C GLY A 86 12.49 -9.03 -17.74
N PHE A 87 12.88 -7.81 -18.18
CA PHE A 87 14.13 -7.18 -17.76
C PHE A 87 14.04 -5.66 -17.64
N SER A 88 14.74 -5.11 -16.67
CA SER A 88 15.06 -3.68 -16.53
C SER A 88 16.45 -3.52 -15.93
N ALA A 89 17.14 -2.44 -16.31
CA ALA A 89 18.41 -2.02 -15.68
C ALA A 89 18.19 -1.37 -14.30
N ASN A 90 16.98 -0.91 -14.01
CA ASN A 90 16.57 -0.42 -12.70
C ASN A 90 16.21 -1.61 -11.80
N LEU A 91 16.98 -1.84 -10.74
CA LEU A 91 16.81 -3.00 -9.88
C LEU A 91 15.42 -3.10 -9.22
N VAL A 92 14.81 -1.97 -8.86
CA VAL A 92 13.45 -1.95 -8.24
C VAL A 92 12.41 -2.35 -9.28
N VAL A 93 12.47 -1.76 -10.47
CA VAL A 93 11.57 -2.10 -11.59
C VAL A 93 11.74 -3.56 -12.00
N HIS A 94 13.00 -4.03 -12.09
CA HIS A 94 13.27 -5.44 -12.41
C HIS A 94 12.67 -6.40 -11.40
N ALA A 95 12.88 -6.14 -10.09
CA ALA A 95 12.30 -6.98 -9.03
C ALA A 95 10.77 -7.01 -9.10
N PHE A 96 10.13 -5.87 -9.34
CA PHE A 96 8.68 -5.79 -9.50
C PHE A 96 8.21 -6.54 -10.76
N ALA A 97 8.88 -6.37 -11.90
CA ALA A 97 8.50 -7.02 -13.15
C ALA A 97 8.55 -8.54 -13.06
N GLN A 98 9.56 -9.12 -12.38
CA GLN A 98 9.62 -10.55 -12.12
C GLN A 98 8.40 -11.02 -11.31
N VAL A 99 8.05 -10.30 -10.24
CA VAL A 99 6.87 -10.59 -9.41
C VAL A 99 5.58 -10.45 -10.22
N ALA A 100 5.46 -9.42 -11.03
CA ALA A 100 4.27 -9.17 -11.84
C ALA A 100 4.01 -10.33 -12.83
N ARG A 101 5.06 -10.79 -13.51
CA ARG A 101 5.00 -11.91 -14.44
C ARG A 101 4.68 -13.23 -13.75
N GLU A 102 5.30 -13.50 -12.61
CA GLU A 102 5.06 -14.74 -11.83
C GLU A 102 3.64 -14.76 -11.26
N CYS A 103 3.16 -13.64 -10.73
CA CYS A 103 1.92 -13.58 -9.95
C CYS A 103 0.70 -13.11 -10.74
N GLY A 104 0.84 -12.75 -12.02
CA GLY A 104 -0.28 -12.29 -12.84
C GLY A 104 -0.74 -10.87 -12.46
N ILE A 105 0.21 -9.99 -12.13
CA ILE A 105 -0.06 -8.55 -12.03
C ILE A 105 0.05 -7.97 -13.44
N HIS A 106 -1.03 -7.36 -13.93
CA HIS A 106 -1.10 -6.82 -15.28
C HIS A 106 -1.21 -5.29 -15.28
N ALA A 107 -1.23 -4.71 -16.48
CA ALA A 107 -1.29 -3.25 -16.66
C ALA A 107 -2.54 -2.62 -16.03
N ASP A 108 -3.65 -3.33 -15.98
CA ASP A 108 -4.91 -2.90 -15.35
C ASP A 108 -4.82 -2.57 -13.85
N LEU A 109 -3.77 -3.06 -13.16
CA LEU A 109 -3.45 -2.69 -11.78
C LEU A 109 -2.34 -1.63 -11.70
N VAL A 110 -1.43 -1.59 -12.67
CA VAL A 110 -0.26 -0.69 -12.67
C VAL A 110 -0.62 0.70 -13.19
N GLU A 111 -1.35 0.78 -14.30
CA GLU A 111 -1.74 2.06 -14.91
C GLU A 111 -2.59 2.95 -13.98
N PRO A 112 -3.62 2.43 -13.26
CA PRO A 112 -4.35 3.24 -12.30
C PRO A 112 -3.49 3.74 -11.14
N PHE A 113 -2.48 2.96 -10.71
CA PHE A 113 -1.55 3.40 -9.69
C PHE A 113 -0.76 4.63 -10.17
N PHE A 114 -0.16 4.58 -11.35
CA PHE A 114 0.57 5.72 -11.88
C PHE A 114 -0.33 6.90 -12.21
N ALA A 115 -1.58 6.66 -12.63
CA ALA A 115 -2.57 7.72 -12.81
C ALA A 115 -2.84 8.49 -11.50
N SER A 116 -3.00 7.77 -10.37
CA SER A 116 -3.17 8.41 -9.06
C SER A 116 -1.91 9.18 -8.62
N MET A 117 -0.71 8.65 -8.88
CA MET A 117 0.54 9.37 -8.58
C MET A 117 0.66 10.68 -9.39
N ARG A 118 0.16 10.72 -10.64
CA ARG A 118 0.09 11.99 -11.41
C ARG A 118 -0.86 12.99 -10.77
N THR A 119 -1.96 12.52 -10.22
CA THR A 119 -2.93 13.38 -9.53
C THR A 119 -2.27 14.09 -8.35
N ASP A 120 -1.34 13.47 -7.64
CA ASP A 120 -0.57 14.10 -6.55
C ASP A 120 0.29 15.29 -7.00
N LEU A 121 0.69 15.32 -8.28
CA LEU A 121 1.42 16.46 -8.85
C LEU A 121 0.51 17.61 -9.31
N GLU A 122 -0.78 17.35 -9.55
CA GLU A 122 -1.69 18.28 -10.26
C GLU A 122 -2.81 18.81 -9.39
N THR A 123 -3.28 18.00 -8.43
CA THR A 123 -4.52 18.24 -7.71
C THR A 123 -4.24 18.49 -6.24
N THR A 124 -4.78 19.60 -5.73
CA THR A 124 -4.66 19.97 -4.31
C THR A 124 -5.92 19.65 -3.50
N ALA A 125 -7.04 19.35 -4.17
CA ALA A 125 -8.32 19.01 -3.52
C ALA A 125 -9.12 18.03 -4.38
N HIS A 126 -9.87 17.14 -3.74
CA HIS A 126 -10.73 16.16 -4.38
C HIS A 126 -12.21 16.40 -4.03
N ASP A 127 -13.09 16.24 -5.03
CA ASP A 127 -14.50 15.93 -4.77
C ASP A 127 -14.69 14.43 -4.51
N SER A 128 -15.90 13.99 -4.19
CA SER A 128 -16.17 12.59 -3.84
C SER A 128 -15.79 11.62 -4.96
N ALA A 129 -16.05 11.94 -6.22
CA ALA A 129 -15.79 11.05 -7.35
C ALA A 129 -14.28 10.95 -7.66
N SER A 130 -13.57 12.08 -7.63
CA SER A 130 -12.12 12.13 -7.82
C SER A 130 -11.38 11.48 -6.65
N HIS A 131 -11.91 11.58 -5.42
CA HIS A 131 -11.38 10.88 -4.26
C HIS A 131 -11.48 9.36 -4.43
N ASP A 132 -12.64 8.82 -4.81
CA ASP A 132 -12.80 7.38 -5.00
C ASP A 132 -11.88 6.84 -6.09
N ALA A 133 -11.73 7.55 -7.21
CA ALA A 133 -10.79 7.20 -8.28
C ALA A 133 -9.33 7.24 -7.79
N TYR A 134 -8.97 8.25 -7.00
CA TYR A 134 -7.66 8.39 -6.41
C TYR A 134 -7.36 7.26 -5.42
N VAL A 135 -8.27 6.94 -4.51
CA VAL A 135 -8.11 5.84 -3.52
C VAL A 135 -8.00 4.50 -4.23
N TYR A 136 -8.78 4.28 -5.28
CA TYR A 136 -8.66 3.07 -6.11
C TYR A 136 -7.23 2.90 -6.63
N GLY A 137 -6.68 3.90 -7.29
CA GLY A 137 -5.34 3.80 -7.89
C GLY A 137 -4.21 3.85 -6.86
N SER A 138 -4.27 4.72 -5.85
CA SER A 138 -3.18 4.88 -4.89
C SER A 138 -3.09 3.73 -3.86
N ALA A 139 -4.20 3.03 -3.56
CA ALA A 139 -4.23 2.06 -2.47
C ALA A 139 -4.95 0.74 -2.78
N GLU A 140 -6.16 0.76 -3.41
CA GLU A 140 -6.89 -0.49 -3.66
C GLU A 140 -6.14 -1.39 -4.63
N VAL A 141 -5.59 -0.86 -5.74
CA VAL A 141 -4.79 -1.66 -6.69
C VAL A 141 -3.52 -2.20 -6.06
N VAL A 142 -2.90 -1.48 -5.11
CA VAL A 142 -1.75 -1.99 -4.35
C VAL A 142 -2.15 -3.17 -3.48
N GLY A 143 -3.33 -3.11 -2.83
CA GLY A 143 -3.93 -4.24 -2.14
C GLY A 143 -4.18 -5.43 -3.07
N LEU A 144 -4.67 -5.18 -4.29
CA LEU A 144 -4.89 -6.21 -5.31
C LEU A 144 -3.58 -6.81 -5.83
N MET A 145 -2.53 -6.01 -6.04
CA MET A 145 -1.19 -6.52 -6.38
C MET A 145 -0.66 -7.46 -5.29
N CYS A 146 -0.80 -7.07 -4.01
CA CYS A 146 -0.44 -7.94 -2.89
C CYS A 146 -1.29 -9.23 -2.87
N LEU A 147 -2.59 -9.14 -3.16
CA LEU A 147 -3.47 -10.30 -3.24
C LEU A 147 -3.04 -11.26 -4.35
N GLN A 148 -2.67 -10.75 -5.54
CA GLN A 148 -2.13 -11.59 -6.62
C GLN A 148 -0.86 -12.32 -6.17
N VAL A 149 0.03 -11.65 -5.44
CA VAL A 149 1.21 -12.28 -4.82
C VAL A 149 0.78 -13.38 -3.85
N PHE A 150 -0.19 -13.13 -2.96
CA PHE A 150 -0.60 -14.12 -1.95
C PHE A 150 -1.12 -15.40 -2.57
N VAL A 151 -1.92 -15.30 -3.63
CA VAL A 151 -2.54 -16.48 -4.25
C VAL A 151 -1.63 -17.18 -5.26
N ASN A 152 -0.65 -16.49 -5.87
CA ASN A 152 0.09 -17.02 -7.01
C ASN A 152 1.59 -17.25 -6.77
N ALA A 153 2.26 -16.55 -5.86
CA ALA A 153 3.70 -16.70 -5.67
C ALA A 153 4.09 -18.16 -5.42
N GLY A 154 5.12 -18.64 -6.14
CA GLY A 154 5.64 -20.00 -6.03
C GLY A 154 4.71 -21.09 -6.57
N ARG A 155 3.68 -20.76 -7.35
CA ARG A 155 2.85 -21.76 -8.04
C ARG A 155 3.56 -22.22 -9.31
N PRO A 156 3.52 -23.53 -9.61
CA PRO A 156 4.12 -24.05 -10.85
C PRO A 156 3.26 -23.76 -12.09
N ASP A 157 1.95 -23.54 -11.89
CA ASP A 157 0.98 -23.33 -12.96
C ASP A 157 0.80 -21.84 -13.27
N ALA A 158 0.07 -21.54 -14.34
CA ALA A 158 -0.30 -20.18 -14.69
C ALA A 158 -1.05 -19.48 -13.53
N PRO A 159 -0.88 -18.16 -13.38
CA PRO A 159 -1.58 -17.41 -12.35
C PRO A 159 -3.10 -17.59 -12.41
N VAL A 160 -3.71 -17.73 -11.23
CA VAL A 160 -5.17 -17.82 -11.07
C VAL A 160 -5.74 -16.52 -10.52
N GLN A 161 -6.99 -16.27 -10.83
CA GLN A 161 -7.73 -15.14 -10.25
C GLN A 161 -8.09 -15.43 -8.79
N ALA A 162 -7.92 -14.43 -7.93
CA ALA A 162 -8.44 -14.50 -6.57
C ALA A 162 -9.96 -14.53 -6.56
N SER A 163 -10.56 -15.10 -5.51
CA SER A 163 -12.01 -15.11 -5.36
C SER A 163 -12.59 -13.69 -5.26
N PRO A 164 -13.83 -13.44 -5.72
CA PRO A 164 -14.47 -12.13 -5.60
C PRO A 164 -14.50 -11.60 -4.16
N ALA A 165 -14.65 -12.48 -3.17
CA ALA A 165 -14.65 -12.10 -1.76
C ALA A 165 -13.26 -11.58 -1.32
N LEU A 166 -12.17 -12.25 -1.71
CA LEU A 166 -10.80 -11.80 -1.43
C LEU A 166 -10.47 -10.49 -2.15
N VAL A 167 -10.93 -10.33 -3.40
CA VAL A 167 -10.78 -9.08 -4.15
C VAL A 167 -11.48 -7.93 -3.43
N ALA A 168 -12.74 -8.12 -3.01
CA ALA A 168 -13.48 -7.12 -2.25
C ALA A 168 -12.79 -6.77 -0.93
N GLY A 169 -12.32 -7.78 -0.18
CA GLY A 169 -11.59 -7.58 1.08
C GLY A 169 -10.28 -6.81 0.91
N ALA A 170 -9.50 -7.12 -0.13
CA ALA A 170 -8.25 -6.41 -0.42
C ALA A 170 -8.48 -4.95 -0.80
N ARG A 171 -9.50 -4.65 -1.61
CA ARG A 171 -9.91 -3.29 -1.95
C ARG A 171 -10.32 -2.49 -0.71
N ARG A 172 -11.21 -3.05 0.12
CA ARG A 172 -11.66 -2.41 1.37
C ARG A 172 -10.50 -2.11 2.32
N LEU A 173 -9.57 -3.06 2.46
CA LEU A 173 -8.39 -2.85 3.30
C LEU A 173 -7.48 -1.73 2.76
N GLY A 174 -7.26 -1.70 1.45
CA GLY A 174 -6.50 -0.64 0.78
C GLY A 174 -7.14 0.73 0.98
N ALA A 175 -8.45 0.86 0.72
CA ALA A 175 -9.21 2.09 0.92
C ALA A 175 -9.12 2.60 2.37
N ALA A 176 -9.36 1.71 3.36
CA ALA A 176 -9.25 2.06 4.77
C ALA A 176 -7.84 2.56 5.14
N PHE A 177 -6.77 1.94 4.60
CA PHE A 177 -5.40 2.39 4.87
C PHE A 177 -5.15 3.79 4.32
N GLN A 178 -5.65 4.09 3.13
CA GLN A 178 -5.46 5.39 2.49
C GLN A 178 -6.24 6.49 3.22
N ASP A 179 -7.51 6.26 3.54
CA ASP A 179 -8.32 7.20 4.30
C ASP A 179 -7.72 7.49 5.70
N ILE A 180 -7.16 6.47 6.36
CA ILE A 180 -6.45 6.64 7.64
C ILE A 180 -5.18 7.49 7.45
N ASN A 181 -4.43 7.27 6.37
CA ASN A 181 -3.24 8.08 6.07
C ASN A 181 -3.64 9.54 5.85
N PHE A 182 -4.68 9.81 5.08
CA PHE A 182 -5.20 11.17 4.88
C PHE A 182 -5.60 11.85 6.19
N LEU A 183 -6.40 11.16 7.02
CA LEU A 183 -6.80 11.72 8.32
C LEU A 183 -5.63 11.95 9.28
N ARG A 184 -4.60 11.10 9.20
CA ARG A 184 -3.39 11.23 10.03
C ARG A 184 -2.51 12.39 9.60
N ASP A 185 -2.41 12.60 8.31
CA ASP A 185 -1.45 13.55 7.72
C ASP A 185 -2.11 14.88 7.35
N LEU A 186 -3.43 15.03 7.59
CA LEU A 186 -4.25 16.17 7.20
C LEU A 186 -3.64 17.53 7.60
N ALA A 187 -3.12 17.64 8.83
CA ALA A 187 -2.51 18.88 9.31
C ALA A 187 -1.16 19.16 8.59
N ASP A 188 -0.33 18.14 8.42
CA ASP A 188 0.96 18.25 7.72
C ASP A 188 0.74 18.55 6.23
N ASP A 189 -0.26 17.94 5.61
CA ASP A 189 -0.57 18.10 4.18
C ASP A 189 -1.18 19.48 3.89
N ALA A 190 -2.02 20.00 4.75
CA ALA A 190 -2.57 21.35 4.63
C ALA A 190 -1.49 22.42 4.76
N GLU A 191 -0.59 22.29 5.75
CA GLU A 191 0.49 23.26 5.99
C GLU A 191 1.62 23.19 4.95
N ARG A 192 2.01 21.97 4.53
CA ARG A 192 3.21 21.74 3.72
C ARG A 192 2.94 21.60 2.22
N LEU A 193 1.80 21.00 1.84
CA LEU A 193 1.48 20.66 0.46
C LEU A 193 0.24 21.42 -0.06
N GLY A 194 -0.52 22.09 0.81
CA GLY A 194 -1.74 22.82 0.44
C GLY A 194 -2.85 21.88 -0.09
N ARG A 195 -2.84 20.60 0.32
CA ARG A 195 -3.77 19.57 -0.17
C ARG A 195 -4.89 19.31 0.84
N ASP A 196 -6.14 19.24 0.37
CA ASP A 196 -7.32 18.79 1.12
C ASP A 196 -7.96 17.60 0.38
N TYR A 197 -7.62 16.40 0.80
CA TYR A 197 -8.09 15.16 0.17
C TYR A 197 -9.49 14.73 0.59
N LEU A 198 -10.03 15.25 1.71
CA LEU A 198 -11.24 14.72 2.31
C LEU A 198 -12.35 15.76 2.50
N GLY A 199 -12.07 17.05 2.29
CA GLY A 199 -12.97 18.12 2.75
C GLY A 199 -13.30 17.96 4.25
N ALA A 200 -12.36 17.39 5.02
CA ALA A 200 -12.57 16.88 6.37
C ALA A 200 -12.33 17.93 7.47
N ASP A 201 -12.19 19.18 7.11
CA ASP A 201 -12.10 20.34 8.00
C ASP A 201 -13.37 20.58 8.82
N ARG A 202 -14.50 19.88 8.47
CA ARG A 202 -15.74 19.89 9.26
C ARG A 202 -15.80 18.66 10.17
N PRO A 203 -16.11 18.80 11.48
CA PRO A 203 -16.21 17.66 12.41
C PRO A 203 -17.16 16.55 11.96
N SER A 204 -18.26 16.89 11.28
CA SER A 204 -19.21 15.92 10.73
C SER A 204 -18.62 15.10 9.59
N SER A 205 -17.78 15.69 8.73
CA SER A 205 -17.09 14.99 7.63
C SER A 205 -16.07 14.00 8.19
N ARG A 206 -15.28 14.41 9.19
CA ARG A 206 -14.28 13.55 9.87
C ARG A 206 -14.93 12.31 10.49
N THR A 207 -16.06 12.46 11.18
CA THR A 207 -16.78 11.33 11.77
C THR A 207 -17.27 10.35 10.69
N ALA A 208 -17.84 10.87 9.60
CA ALA A 208 -18.32 10.04 8.50
C ALA A 208 -17.18 9.25 7.83
N VAL A 209 -16.01 9.88 7.64
CA VAL A 209 -14.82 9.18 7.12
C VAL A 209 -14.36 8.09 8.07
N LEU A 210 -14.29 8.35 9.38
CA LEU A 210 -13.91 7.35 10.38
C LEU A 210 -14.92 6.19 10.45
N ASP A 211 -16.22 6.45 10.26
CA ASP A 211 -17.24 5.40 10.23
C ASP A 211 -17.12 4.54 8.95
N ARG A 212 -16.76 5.13 7.81
CA ARG A 212 -16.44 4.40 6.59
C ARG A 212 -15.19 3.52 6.77
N ILE A 213 -14.12 4.06 7.35
CA ILE A 213 -12.91 3.31 7.69
C ILE A 213 -13.23 2.09 8.55
N ASP A 214 -14.02 2.25 9.60
CA ASP A 214 -14.40 1.14 10.49
C ASP A 214 -15.21 0.07 9.73
N ALA A 215 -16.13 0.48 8.85
CA ALA A 215 -16.91 -0.45 8.03
C ALA A 215 -16.02 -1.22 7.02
N ASP A 216 -15.06 -0.55 6.41
CA ASP A 216 -14.12 -1.17 5.47
C ASP A 216 -13.14 -2.14 6.17
N LEU A 217 -12.63 -1.78 7.33
CA LEU A 217 -11.82 -2.68 8.16
C LEU A 217 -12.62 -3.91 8.60
N ASP A 218 -13.85 -3.73 9.09
CA ASP A 218 -14.71 -4.84 9.50
C ASP A 218 -15.03 -5.79 8.33
N ALA A 219 -15.29 -5.25 7.14
CA ALA A 219 -15.53 -6.03 5.93
C ALA A 219 -14.28 -6.80 5.48
N ALA A 220 -13.10 -6.15 5.49
CA ALA A 220 -11.83 -6.79 5.15
C ALA A 220 -11.48 -7.92 6.13
N ALA A 221 -11.73 -7.74 7.43
CA ALA A 221 -11.45 -8.74 8.46
C ALA A 221 -12.14 -10.08 8.21
N LEU A 222 -13.33 -10.08 7.56
CA LEU A 222 -14.09 -11.30 7.25
C LEU A 222 -13.36 -12.20 6.26
N THR A 223 -12.55 -11.64 5.36
CA THR A 223 -11.88 -12.37 4.27
C THR A 223 -10.49 -12.88 4.62
N VAL A 224 -9.90 -12.42 5.73
CA VAL A 224 -8.52 -12.78 6.11
C VAL A 224 -8.36 -14.29 6.35
N ALA A 225 -9.41 -14.96 6.85
CA ALA A 225 -9.37 -16.41 7.07
C ALA A 225 -9.26 -17.22 5.77
N ASP A 226 -9.66 -16.66 4.63
CA ASP A 226 -9.63 -17.30 3.31
C ASP A 226 -8.29 -17.10 2.58
N LEU A 227 -7.42 -16.22 3.09
CA LEU A 227 -6.06 -16.05 2.55
C LEU A 227 -5.22 -17.32 2.78
N PRO A 228 -4.17 -17.56 1.98
CA PRO A 228 -3.16 -18.58 2.26
C PRO A 228 -2.60 -18.43 3.68
N ALA A 229 -2.38 -19.55 4.37
CA ALA A 229 -2.03 -19.56 5.79
C ALA A 229 -0.78 -18.72 6.12
N ASP A 230 0.19 -18.71 5.21
CA ASP A 230 1.46 -17.96 5.32
C ASP A 230 1.33 -16.43 5.13
N CYS A 231 0.11 -15.94 4.83
CA CYS A 231 -0.19 -14.51 4.69
C CYS A 231 -1.06 -13.97 5.84
N ARG A 232 -1.86 -14.82 6.49
CA ARG A 232 -2.90 -14.40 7.44
C ARG A 232 -2.36 -13.56 8.59
N SER A 233 -1.28 -13.99 9.23
CA SER A 233 -0.69 -13.27 10.36
C SER A 233 -0.21 -11.87 9.97
N ALA A 234 0.37 -11.73 8.80
CA ALA A 234 0.84 -10.44 8.30
C ALA A 234 -0.32 -9.48 8.01
N VAL A 235 -1.37 -9.99 7.33
CA VAL A 235 -2.55 -9.18 7.02
C VAL A 235 -3.31 -8.81 8.28
N THR A 236 -3.45 -9.75 9.25
CA THR A 236 -4.03 -9.46 10.57
C THR A 236 -3.24 -8.37 11.30
N ALA A 237 -1.91 -8.45 11.31
CA ALA A 237 -1.08 -7.43 11.97
C ALA A 237 -1.24 -6.05 11.30
N ALA A 238 -1.23 -5.98 9.97
CA ALA A 238 -1.44 -4.74 9.24
C ALA A 238 -2.83 -4.16 9.53
N HIS A 239 -3.88 -4.98 9.42
CA HIS A 239 -5.25 -4.60 9.74
C HIS A 239 -5.35 -3.99 11.14
N ASP A 240 -4.86 -4.71 12.17
CA ASP A 240 -4.99 -4.28 13.56
C ASP A 240 -4.14 -3.04 13.90
N LEU A 241 -3.01 -2.85 13.22
CA LEU A 241 -2.21 -1.62 13.34
C LEU A 241 -2.99 -0.40 12.84
N PHE A 242 -3.67 -0.53 11.71
CA PHE A 242 -4.48 0.55 11.15
C PHE A 242 -5.80 0.73 11.92
N ALA A 243 -6.43 -0.33 12.41
CA ALA A 243 -7.58 -0.24 13.31
C ALA A 243 -7.24 0.51 14.62
N GLU A 244 -6.06 0.24 15.19
CA GLU A 244 -5.58 0.98 16.37
C GLU A 244 -5.29 2.45 16.03
N LEU A 245 -4.76 2.74 14.83
CA LEU A 245 -4.52 4.10 14.38
C LEU A 245 -5.84 4.86 14.18
N ALA A 246 -6.84 4.24 13.53
CA ALA A 246 -8.19 4.81 13.37
C ALA A 246 -8.85 5.10 14.73
N ARG A 247 -8.74 4.17 15.68
CA ARG A 247 -9.23 4.37 17.06
C ARG A 247 -8.58 5.60 17.73
N ARG A 248 -7.27 5.78 17.56
CA ARG A 248 -6.54 6.96 18.11
C ARG A 248 -6.94 8.24 17.41
N LEU A 249 -7.11 8.22 16.09
CA LEU A 249 -7.59 9.35 15.32
C LEU A 249 -9.00 9.76 15.78
N ARG A 250 -9.88 8.80 16.08
CA ARG A 250 -11.22 9.08 16.62
C ARG A 250 -11.19 9.73 18.00
N SER A 251 -10.19 9.40 18.82
CA SER A 251 -10.02 9.97 20.17
C SER A 251 -9.24 11.29 20.18
N SER A 252 -8.69 11.73 19.05
CA SER A 252 -7.96 12.99 18.91
C SER A 252 -8.90 14.09 18.40
N ASP A 253 -8.65 15.33 18.84
CA ASP A 253 -9.37 16.52 18.38
C ASP A 253 -8.97 16.98 16.97
N GLY A 254 -7.98 16.32 16.36
CA GLY A 254 -7.46 16.68 15.04
C GLY A 254 -6.49 17.88 15.07
N THR A 255 -6.26 18.45 16.24
CA THR A 255 -5.29 19.55 16.44
C THR A 255 -4.08 19.01 17.18
N GLY A 256 -2.88 19.15 16.64
CA GLY A 256 -1.66 18.76 17.35
C GLY A 256 -0.74 17.80 16.61
N ALA A 257 0.16 17.15 17.34
CA ALA A 257 1.17 16.26 16.77
C ALA A 257 0.56 15.05 16.04
N ARG A 258 1.19 14.64 14.94
CA ARG A 258 0.84 13.49 14.11
C ARG A 258 0.56 12.23 14.94
N VAL A 259 -0.63 11.68 14.83
CA VAL A 259 -1.07 10.51 15.58
C VAL A 259 -0.23 9.27 15.22
N ARG A 260 0.28 8.56 16.22
CA ARG A 260 1.14 7.37 16.05
C ARG A 260 0.71 6.24 16.95
N VAL A 261 0.94 5.00 16.53
CA VAL A 261 0.83 3.82 17.38
C VAL A 261 2.18 3.61 18.10
N PRO A 262 2.24 3.57 19.44
CA PRO A 262 3.47 3.33 20.18
C PRO A 262 4.09 1.96 19.89
N ASP A 263 5.42 1.86 19.93
CA ASP A 263 6.13 0.62 19.60
C ASP A 263 5.74 -0.58 20.46
N PRO A 264 5.49 -0.47 21.78
CA PRO A 264 4.98 -1.59 22.57
C PRO A 264 3.63 -2.11 22.08
N VAL A 265 2.74 -1.21 21.62
CA VAL A 265 1.43 -1.59 21.07
C VAL A 265 1.59 -2.29 19.73
N LYS A 266 2.48 -1.79 18.86
CA LYS A 266 2.81 -2.47 17.59
C LYS A 266 3.35 -3.88 17.84
N ALA A 267 4.26 -4.03 18.81
CA ALA A 267 4.82 -5.34 19.18
C ALA A 267 3.74 -6.30 19.70
N ALA A 268 2.83 -5.82 20.55
CA ALA A 268 1.72 -6.63 21.07
C ALA A 268 0.76 -7.07 19.95
N ILE A 269 0.44 -6.19 19.00
CA ILE A 269 -0.38 -6.51 17.83
C ILE A 269 0.31 -7.59 16.98
N ALA A 270 1.59 -7.42 16.68
CA ALA A 270 2.35 -8.39 15.89
C ALA A 270 2.44 -9.76 16.60
N ALA A 271 2.69 -9.79 17.89
CA ALA A 271 2.73 -11.02 18.68
C ALA A 271 1.37 -11.76 18.68
N ARG A 272 0.26 -11.01 18.84
CA ARG A 272 -1.09 -11.57 18.77
C ARG A 272 -1.40 -12.18 17.40
N ALA A 273 -1.04 -11.48 16.33
CA ALA A 273 -1.23 -11.96 14.97
C ALA A 273 -0.36 -13.19 14.67
N ALA A 274 0.91 -13.21 15.13
CA ALA A 274 1.81 -14.35 15.00
C ALA A 274 1.29 -15.60 15.75
N ALA A 275 0.56 -15.41 16.85
CA ALA A 275 -0.11 -16.48 17.59
C ALA A 275 -1.41 -16.97 16.90
N GLY A 276 -1.71 -16.53 15.69
CA GLY A 276 -2.87 -16.99 14.91
C GLY A 276 -4.20 -16.33 15.27
N ALA A 277 -4.17 -15.19 15.98
CA ALA A 277 -5.40 -14.46 16.27
C ALA A 277 -6.03 -13.90 14.99
N ARG A 278 -7.37 -13.80 14.98
CA ARG A 278 -8.11 -13.14 13.90
C ARG A 278 -8.03 -11.62 14.03
N PRO A 279 -8.23 -10.88 12.93
CA PRO A 279 -8.35 -9.42 12.98
C PRO A 279 -9.41 -8.97 13.99
N ARG A 280 -9.19 -7.83 14.62
CA ARG A 280 -10.16 -7.20 15.51
C ARG A 280 -11.26 -6.56 14.68
N ARG A 281 -12.50 -6.75 15.11
CA ARG A 281 -13.67 -6.08 14.51
C ARG A 281 -14.29 -5.16 15.55
N ARG A 282 -14.76 -4.02 15.11
CA ARG A 282 -15.40 -3.03 16.00
C ARG A 282 -16.80 -3.47 16.40
N ASN A 283 -17.51 -4.13 15.48
CA ASN A 283 -18.92 -4.51 15.60
C ASN A 283 -19.10 -6.03 15.89
N ALA A 284 -18.13 -6.70 16.50
CA ALA A 284 -18.21 -8.10 16.86
C ALA A 284 -18.44 -8.28 18.37
#